data_e3c48dccc8f3d85f26d093e62fb0b9fe
#
_entry.id   e3c48dccc8f3d85f26d093e62fb0b9fe
#
_cell.length_a   1.000
_cell.length_b   1.000
_cell.length_c   1.000
_cell.angle_alpha   90.00
_cell.angle_beta   90.00
_cell.angle_gamma   90.00
#
_symmetry.space_group_name_H-M   'P 1'
#
loop_
_entity.id
_entity.type
_entity.pdbx_description
1 polymer ?
#
loop_
_entity_poly.entity_id
_entity_poly.type
_entity_poly.pdbx_seq_one_letter_code
_entity_poly.pdbx_strand_id
1 'polypeptide(L)'
;VDMENFKREGEATFAFLTITLKNLAPVIIEEARRLNIPEPAETVDIAVFPEVVTAEMLPYNIDDENRDQQKQHIVNIASEFIRIAKTLDQFRFYEPYSIEEIRAIVPDKINEVEVRRFEMLVHNLQSSFDTYVIHGGYRFGKRKLKQLRGNFSAVFHLLQVMGRLLHFYERHLYDAGYKNIYKQVQERLALLVDAEALLDRTINFGLYYACHFLNIGTKLAGDILNENIERGSIVVGIPVKLGFHSRPSLLVAKIVQHYGGQVEMVVGEDRFDASSVLDIQWAGGKIQKENLERVIFEGDERALQDIEILAGVNYGEDSMGKGVPLPRELKYLK
;
A
#
# COMPACT_ATOMS: atom_id res chain seq x y z
N VAL A 1 -0.59 4.95 15.44
CA VAL A 1 -1.71 4.06 15.84
C VAL A 1 -1.82 4.12 17.34
N ASP A 2 -3.01 4.36 17.81
CA ASP A 2 -3.35 4.07 19.19
C ASP A 2 -3.40 2.55 19.36
N MET A 3 -2.30 1.99 19.86
CA MET A 3 -2.14 0.54 20.00
C MET A 3 -3.12 -0.05 21.00
N GLU A 4 -3.56 0.70 21.98
CA GLU A 4 -4.55 0.26 22.95
C GLU A 4 -5.93 0.13 22.31
N ASN A 5 -6.33 1.12 21.51
CA ASN A 5 -7.54 1.04 20.71
C ASN A 5 -7.52 -0.09 19.70
N PHE A 6 -6.40 -0.25 18.98
CA PHE A 6 -6.25 -1.36 18.03
C PHE A 6 -6.44 -2.71 18.70
N LYS A 7 -5.82 -2.92 19.87
CA LYS A 7 -5.93 -4.17 20.64
C LYS A 7 -7.39 -4.41 21.07
N ARG A 8 -8.05 -3.40 21.63
CA ARG A 8 -9.46 -3.49 22.06
C ARG A 8 -10.40 -3.84 20.89
N GLU A 9 -10.25 -3.16 19.77
CA GLU A 9 -11.06 -3.41 18.57
C GLU A 9 -10.74 -4.79 17.95
N GLY A 10 -9.50 -5.23 18.03
CA GLY A 10 -9.08 -6.59 17.64
C GLY A 10 -9.74 -7.65 18.49
N GLU A 11 -9.75 -7.48 19.80
CA GLU A 11 -10.43 -8.39 20.75
C GLU A 11 -11.94 -8.43 20.51
N ALA A 12 -12.57 -7.27 20.27
CA ALA A 12 -14.00 -7.19 19.95
C ALA A 12 -14.34 -7.90 18.62
N THR A 13 -13.48 -7.73 17.62
CA THR A 13 -13.63 -8.40 16.31
C THR A 13 -13.47 -9.91 16.44
N PHE A 14 -12.46 -10.37 17.19
CA PHE A 14 -12.26 -11.80 17.47
C PHE A 14 -13.45 -12.41 18.21
N ALA A 15 -13.98 -11.72 19.22
CA ALA A 15 -15.17 -12.17 19.95
C ALA A 15 -16.39 -12.29 19.03
N PHE A 16 -16.63 -11.30 18.18
CA PHE A 16 -17.72 -11.32 17.19
C PHE A 16 -17.61 -12.52 16.26
N LEU A 17 -16.45 -12.74 15.65
CA LEU A 17 -16.22 -13.85 14.73
C LEU A 17 -16.38 -15.21 15.45
N THR A 18 -15.84 -15.35 16.65
CA THR A 18 -15.93 -16.58 17.44
C THR A 18 -17.38 -16.93 17.79
N ILE A 19 -18.18 -15.96 18.21
CA ILE A 19 -19.59 -16.16 18.53
C ILE A 19 -20.36 -16.54 17.25
N THR A 20 -20.12 -15.84 16.17
CA THR A 20 -20.74 -16.12 14.87
C THR A 20 -20.45 -17.55 14.41
N LEU A 21 -19.21 -18.01 14.46
CA LEU A 21 -18.83 -19.38 14.09
C LEU A 21 -19.47 -20.43 15.00
N LYS A 22 -19.51 -20.17 16.32
CA LYS A 22 -20.18 -21.07 17.28
C LYS A 22 -21.69 -21.19 17.02
N ASN A 23 -22.34 -20.13 16.58
CA ASN A 23 -23.77 -20.16 16.24
C ASN A 23 -24.03 -20.84 14.88
N LEU A 24 -23.11 -20.70 13.92
CA LEU A 24 -23.22 -21.33 12.60
C LEU A 24 -22.99 -22.85 12.63
N ALA A 25 -22.07 -23.35 13.45
CA ALA A 25 -21.68 -24.74 13.47
C ALA A 25 -22.88 -25.72 13.67
N PRO A 26 -23.75 -25.58 14.67
CA PRO A 26 -24.90 -26.49 14.86
C PRO A 26 -25.89 -26.41 13.69
N VAL A 27 -26.09 -25.24 13.10
CA VAL A 27 -26.99 -25.07 11.93
C VAL A 27 -26.47 -25.79 10.71
N ILE A 28 -25.16 -25.71 10.47
CA ILE A 28 -24.50 -26.43 9.36
C ILE A 28 -24.64 -27.95 9.56
N ILE A 29 -24.42 -28.44 10.77
CA ILE A 29 -24.55 -29.89 11.08
C ILE A 29 -25.99 -30.36 10.89
N GLU A 30 -26.97 -29.59 11.36
CA GLU A 30 -28.38 -29.93 11.18
C GLU A 30 -28.79 -29.98 9.71
N GLU A 31 -28.35 -29.01 8.92
CA GLU A 31 -28.64 -28.94 7.49
C GLU A 31 -27.92 -30.07 6.72
N ALA A 32 -26.69 -30.41 7.08
CA ALA A 32 -25.97 -31.54 6.52
C ALA A 32 -26.75 -32.87 6.77
N ARG A 33 -27.27 -33.08 7.99
CA ARG A 33 -28.11 -34.22 8.32
C ARG A 33 -29.39 -34.24 7.48
N ARG A 34 -30.07 -33.11 7.36
CA ARG A 34 -31.29 -32.98 6.53
C ARG A 34 -31.04 -33.33 5.07
N LEU A 35 -29.86 -33.02 4.53
CA LEU A 35 -29.44 -33.29 3.16
C LEU A 35 -28.78 -34.66 2.97
N ASN A 36 -28.73 -35.48 4.04
CA ASN A 36 -28.00 -36.77 4.05
C ASN A 36 -26.53 -36.66 3.63
N ILE A 37 -25.89 -35.55 3.97
CA ILE A 37 -24.44 -35.39 3.79
C ILE A 37 -23.77 -36.06 5.00
N PRO A 38 -22.86 -37.01 4.80
CA PRO A 38 -22.17 -37.65 5.92
C PRO A 38 -21.32 -36.65 6.70
N GLU A 39 -21.39 -36.74 8.03
CA GLU A 39 -20.46 -35.96 8.87
C GLU A 39 -19.03 -36.47 8.63
N PRO A 40 -18.02 -35.56 8.66
CA PRO A 40 -16.63 -35.97 8.54
C PRO A 40 -16.28 -37.00 9.62
N ALA A 41 -15.68 -38.10 9.20
CA ALA A 41 -15.27 -39.16 10.12
C ALA A 41 -14.09 -38.77 11.00
N GLU A 42 -13.35 -37.78 10.58
CA GLU A 42 -12.17 -37.28 11.29
C GLU A 42 -12.43 -35.90 11.87
N THR A 43 -12.25 -35.75 13.17
CA THR A 43 -12.15 -34.45 13.84
C THR A 43 -10.70 -33.98 13.76
N VAL A 44 -10.52 -32.76 13.29
CA VAL A 44 -9.19 -32.15 13.30
C VAL A 44 -8.82 -31.84 14.74
N ASP A 45 -7.83 -32.58 15.25
CA ASP A 45 -7.26 -32.28 16.58
C ASP A 45 -6.32 -31.09 16.46
N ILE A 46 -6.71 -29.98 17.09
CA ILE A 46 -5.90 -28.75 17.11
C ILE A 46 -4.51 -29.00 17.74
N ALA A 47 -4.39 -29.98 18.64
CA ALA A 47 -3.14 -30.34 19.27
C ALA A 47 -2.11 -30.97 18.31
N VAL A 48 -2.57 -31.46 17.13
CA VAL A 48 -1.68 -31.99 16.10
C VAL A 48 -0.95 -30.90 15.31
N PHE A 49 -1.44 -29.65 15.35
CA PHE A 49 -0.75 -28.52 14.73
C PHE A 49 0.32 -28.02 15.69
N PRO A 50 1.62 -28.21 15.39
CA PRO A 50 2.69 -27.68 16.22
C PRO A 50 2.56 -26.15 16.27
N GLU A 51 2.70 -25.59 17.47
CA GLU A 51 2.94 -24.15 17.57
C GLU A 51 4.12 -23.80 16.67
N VAL A 52 3.95 -22.81 15.81
CA VAL A 52 5.05 -22.35 14.97
C VAL A 52 6.10 -21.73 15.88
N VAL A 53 7.09 -22.51 16.27
CA VAL A 53 8.22 -22.05 17.05
C VAL A 53 9.11 -21.24 16.12
N THR A 54 8.97 -19.92 16.19
CA THR A 54 9.81 -18.98 15.42
C THR A 54 11.26 -18.91 15.94
N ALA A 55 11.62 -19.76 16.90
CA ALA A 55 12.95 -19.74 17.52
C ALA A 55 14.04 -20.38 16.65
N GLU A 56 13.69 -21.31 15.77
CA GLU A 56 14.63 -21.94 14.85
C GLU A 56 14.65 -21.15 13.53
N MET A 57 15.52 -20.17 13.45
CA MET A 57 15.81 -19.50 12.19
C MET A 57 16.77 -20.37 11.37
N LEU A 58 16.50 -20.48 10.07
CA LEU A 58 17.44 -21.10 9.13
C LEU A 58 18.83 -20.45 9.26
N PRO A 59 19.91 -21.22 9.24
CA PRO A 59 21.26 -20.67 9.33
C PRO A 59 21.50 -19.69 8.17
N TYR A 60 22.11 -18.55 8.51
CA TYR A 60 22.47 -17.52 7.52
C TYR A 60 23.63 -18.02 6.66
N ASN A 61 23.35 -18.49 5.47
CA ASN A 61 24.35 -18.80 4.44
C ASN A 61 24.52 -17.61 3.54
N ILE A 62 25.14 -16.51 4.03
CA ILE A 62 25.21 -15.34 3.17
C ILE A 62 26.59 -14.73 3.29
N ASP A 63 27.24 -14.74 2.15
CA ASP A 63 28.51 -14.07 1.93
C ASP A 63 28.32 -12.55 1.98
N ASP A 64 29.20 -11.89 2.72
CA ASP A 64 29.23 -10.43 2.95
C ASP A 64 29.53 -9.60 1.68
N GLU A 65 29.60 -10.22 0.52
CA GLU A 65 30.13 -9.61 -0.72
C GLU A 65 29.21 -8.58 -1.38
N ASN A 66 27.99 -8.34 -0.87
CA ASN A 66 27.04 -7.47 -1.58
C ASN A 66 26.36 -6.41 -0.74
N ARG A 67 27.14 -5.58 -0.01
CA ARG A 67 26.55 -4.43 0.73
C ARG A 67 25.78 -3.45 -0.18
N ASP A 68 26.25 -3.25 -1.41
CA ASP A 68 25.59 -2.34 -2.35
C ASP A 68 24.30 -2.92 -2.89
N GLN A 69 24.24 -4.23 -3.17
CA GLN A 69 23.00 -4.90 -3.53
C GLN A 69 22.00 -4.90 -2.37
N GLN A 70 22.47 -5.06 -1.13
CA GLN A 70 21.59 -5.01 0.04
C GLN A 70 20.96 -3.62 0.24
N LYS A 71 21.74 -2.54 0.08
CA LYS A 71 21.19 -1.19 0.09
C LYS A 71 20.13 -1.00 -1.00
N GLN A 72 20.41 -1.47 -2.22
CA GLN A 72 19.47 -1.39 -3.32
C GLN A 72 18.17 -2.14 -3.03
N HIS A 73 18.22 -3.31 -2.39
CA HIS A 73 17.02 -4.04 -1.98
C HIS A 73 16.22 -3.26 -0.94
N ILE A 74 16.86 -2.64 0.05
CA ILE A 74 16.18 -1.81 1.06
C ILE A 74 15.51 -0.61 0.40
N VAL A 75 16.21 0.06 -0.51
CA VAL A 75 15.69 1.19 -1.29
C VAL A 75 14.46 0.76 -2.08
N ASN A 76 14.51 -0.38 -2.78
CA ASN A 76 13.40 -0.91 -3.56
C ASN A 76 12.20 -1.25 -2.67
N ILE A 77 12.42 -1.89 -1.53
CA ILE A 77 11.36 -2.23 -0.57
C ILE A 77 10.70 -0.99 0.01
N ALA A 78 11.49 0.02 0.41
CA ALA A 78 10.96 1.27 0.95
C ALA A 78 10.14 2.04 -0.11
N SER A 79 10.65 2.12 -1.34
CA SER A 79 9.94 2.74 -2.47
C SER A 79 8.63 2.00 -2.79
N GLU A 80 8.66 0.66 -2.82
CA GLU A 80 7.47 -0.16 -3.08
C GLU A 80 6.42 -0.01 -1.98
N PHE A 81 6.84 0.05 -0.71
CA PHE A 81 5.95 0.33 0.41
C PHE A 81 5.22 1.67 0.23
N ILE A 82 5.95 2.73 -0.10
CA ILE A 82 5.38 4.07 -0.34
C ILE A 82 4.39 4.01 -1.50
N ARG A 83 4.71 3.28 -2.57
CA ARG A 83 3.84 3.10 -3.74
C ARG A 83 2.54 2.39 -3.39
N ILE A 84 2.60 1.31 -2.61
CA ILE A 84 1.41 0.58 -2.14
C ILE A 84 0.56 1.48 -1.25
N ALA A 85 1.17 2.19 -0.30
CA ALA A 85 0.46 3.10 0.59
C ALA A 85 -0.29 4.19 -0.18
N LYS A 86 0.34 4.83 -1.19
CA LYS A 86 -0.31 5.81 -2.06
C LYS A 86 -1.48 5.22 -2.84
N THR A 87 -1.39 3.96 -3.27
CA THR A 87 -2.48 3.32 -4.00
C THR A 87 -3.69 3.07 -3.10
N LEU A 88 -3.48 2.71 -1.82
CA LEU A 88 -4.57 2.57 -0.85
C LEU A 88 -5.16 3.91 -0.39
N ASP A 89 -4.39 4.99 -0.43
CA ASP A 89 -4.85 6.34 -0.06
C ASP A 89 -6.03 6.83 -0.93
N GLN A 90 -6.26 6.20 -2.08
CA GLN A 90 -7.46 6.45 -2.90
C GLN A 90 -8.78 6.25 -2.12
N PHE A 91 -8.79 5.41 -1.07
CA PHE A 91 -9.97 5.20 -0.25
C PHE A 91 -10.23 6.33 0.77
N ARG A 92 -9.24 7.22 1.00
CA ARG A 92 -9.34 8.41 1.84
C ARG A 92 -10.02 8.17 3.20
N PHE A 93 -9.60 7.11 3.88
CA PHE A 93 -10.20 6.68 5.13
C PHE A 93 -9.59 7.46 6.32
N TYR A 94 -10.14 8.63 6.62
CA TYR A 94 -9.66 9.50 7.70
C TYR A 94 -10.41 9.32 9.02
N GLU A 95 -11.68 8.92 8.93
CA GLU A 95 -12.58 8.68 10.06
C GLU A 95 -13.48 7.48 9.76
N PRO A 96 -14.02 6.81 10.80
CA PRO A 96 -14.96 5.70 10.60
C PRO A 96 -16.18 6.13 9.78
N TYR A 97 -16.61 5.27 8.86
CA TYR A 97 -17.80 5.47 8.06
C TYR A 97 -19.06 5.06 8.81
N SER A 98 -20.16 5.77 8.58
CA SER A 98 -21.51 5.28 8.95
C SER A 98 -21.87 4.03 8.14
N ILE A 99 -22.86 3.28 8.62
CA ILE A 99 -23.29 2.06 7.91
C ILE A 99 -23.87 2.38 6.52
N GLU A 100 -24.50 3.53 6.35
CA GLU A 100 -25.02 4.03 5.07
C GLU A 100 -23.88 4.30 4.08
N GLU A 101 -22.79 4.93 4.54
CA GLU A 101 -21.60 5.17 3.73
C GLU A 101 -20.92 3.86 3.34
N ILE A 102 -20.83 2.89 4.27
CA ILE A 102 -20.28 1.56 3.99
C ILE A 102 -21.10 0.87 2.91
N ARG A 103 -22.43 0.87 3.01
CA ARG A 103 -23.31 0.27 2.00
C ARG A 103 -23.22 0.95 0.63
N ALA A 104 -22.88 2.23 0.58
CA ALA A 104 -22.67 2.97 -0.67
C ALA A 104 -21.35 2.63 -1.38
N ILE A 105 -20.40 2.01 -0.68
CA ILE A 105 -19.09 1.67 -1.23
C ILE A 105 -18.82 0.18 -1.35
N VAL A 106 -19.56 -0.67 -0.60
CA VAL A 106 -19.43 -2.13 -0.62
C VAL A 106 -20.68 -2.72 -1.28
N PRO A 107 -20.60 -3.56 -2.31
CA PRO A 107 -19.38 -4.09 -2.94
C PRO A 107 -18.82 -3.28 -4.11
N ASP A 108 -19.42 -2.15 -4.47
CA ASP A 108 -19.13 -1.44 -5.74
C ASP A 108 -17.68 -0.96 -5.85
N LYS A 109 -17.15 -0.34 -4.79
CA LYS A 109 -15.79 0.22 -4.76
C LYS A 109 -14.83 -0.63 -3.94
N ILE A 110 -15.31 -1.17 -2.83
CA ILE A 110 -14.55 -2.03 -1.94
C ILE A 110 -15.22 -3.40 -1.98
N ASN A 111 -14.51 -4.39 -2.49
CA ASN A 111 -14.99 -5.75 -2.68
C ASN A 111 -13.86 -6.76 -2.49
N GLU A 112 -14.23 -8.04 -2.48
CA GLU A 112 -13.28 -9.15 -2.35
C GLU A 112 -12.11 -9.05 -3.34
N VAL A 113 -12.38 -8.71 -4.61
CA VAL A 113 -11.38 -8.69 -5.67
C VAL A 113 -10.34 -7.59 -5.42
N GLU A 114 -10.78 -6.38 -5.07
CA GLU A 114 -9.90 -5.26 -4.79
C GLU A 114 -9.06 -5.53 -3.53
N VAL A 115 -9.66 -6.05 -2.47
CA VAL A 115 -8.93 -6.38 -1.24
C VAL A 115 -7.89 -7.47 -1.49
N ARG A 116 -8.21 -8.52 -2.26
CA ARG A 116 -7.24 -9.55 -2.63
C ARG A 116 -6.11 -9.01 -3.51
N ARG A 117 -6.39 -8.04 -4.37
CA ARG A 117 -5.34 -7.38 -5.15
C ARG A 117 -4.34 -6.68 -4.24
N PHE A 118 -4.82 -5.94 -3.22
CA PHE A 118 -3.95 -5.29 -2.24
C PHE A 118 -3.23 -6.30 -1.34
N GLU A 119 -3.92 -7.35 -0.90
CA GLU A 119 -3.31 -8.45 -0.14
C GLU A 119 -2.10 -9.02 -0.88
N MET A 120 -2.22 -9.28 -2.19
CA MET A 120 -1.14 -9.80 -3.01
C MET A 120 0.04 -8.82 -3.12
N LEU A 121 -0.21 -7.52 -3.28
CA LEU A 121 0.84 -6.51 -3.32
C LEU A 121 1.63 -6.47 -2.01
N VAL A 122 0.94 -6.48 -0.87
CA VAL A 122 1.58 -6.47 0.45
C VAL A 122 2.29 -7.79 0.74
N HIS A 123 1.73 -8.93 0.33
CA HIS A 123 2.38 -10.23 0.42
C HIS A 123 3.69 -10.29 -0.36
N ASN A 124 3.69 -9.78 -1.61
CA ASN A 124 4.90 -9.75 -2.44
C ASN A 124 5.97 -8.85 -1.80
N LEU A 125 5.58 -7.71 -1.23
CA LEU A 125 6.48 -6.85 -0.48
C LEU A 125 7.08 -7.57 0.73
N GLN A 126 6.26 -8.28 1.50
CA GLN A 126 6.72 -9.07 2.65
C GLN A 126 7.71 -10.17 2.22
N SER A 127 7.37 -10.91 1.17
CA SER A 127 8.24 -11.96 0.63
C SER A 127 9.59 -11.40 0.17
N SER A 128 9.58 -10.25 -0.51
CA SER A 128 10.81 -9.56 -0.92
C SER A 128 11.63 -9.10 0.30
N PHE A 129 10.98 -8.58 1.32
CA PHE A 129 11.66 -8.18 2.56
C PHE A 129 12.29 -9.38 3.26
N ASP A 130 11.54 -10.46 3.43
CA ASP A 130 12.02 -11.67 4.11
C ASP A 130 13.19 -12.29 3.32
N THR A 131 13.11 -12.33 1.97
CA THR A 131 14.16 -12.87 1.11
C THR A 131 15.44 -12.01 1.13
N TYR A 132 15.30 -10.70 0.91
CA TYR A 132 16.47 -9.85 0.64
C TYR A 132 17.00 -9.13 1.87
N VAL A 133 16.18 -8.90 2.90
CA VAL A 133 16.60 -8.18 4.12
C VAL A 133 16.87 -9.15 5.26
N ILE A 134 15.93 -10.08 5.55
CA ILE A 134 16.10 -11.02 6.66
C ILE A 134 17.15 -12.07 6.33
N HIS A 135 16.96 -12.77 5.22
CA HIS A 135 17.91 -13.82 4.79
C HIS A 135 19.19 -13.24 4.19
N GLY A 136 19.17 -11.97 3.73
CA GLY A 136 20.33 -11.24 3.27
C GLY A 136 21.35 -10.84 4.33
N GLY A 137 21.19 -11.27 5.60
CA GLY A 137 22.18 -11.06 6.67
C GLY A 137 22.33 -9.60 7.13
N TYR A 138 21.42 -8.70 6.74
CA TYR A 138 21.52 -7.29 7.05
C TYR A 138 21.46 -7.01 8.56
N ARG A 139 22.61 -6.63 9.15
CA ARG A 139 22.76 -6.39 10.59
C ARG A 139 22.58 -4.92 11.00
N PHE A 140 22.63 -3.96 10.08
CA PHE A 140 22.60 -2.53 10.35
C PHE A 140 21.21 -1.92 10.12
N GLY A 141 20.79 -0.94 10.93
CA GLY A 141 19.49 -0.27 10.82
C GLY A 141 18.28 -1.08 11.33
N LYS A 142 18.52 -2.12 12.09
CA LYS A 142 17.53 -3.17 12.47
C LYS A 142 16.20 -2.67 13.03
N ARG A 143 16.17 -1.54 13.79
CA ARG A 143 14.93 -1.11 14.46
C ARG A 143 13.90 -0.56 13.48
N LYS A 144 14.31 0.35 12.58
CA LYS A 144 13.41 0.95 11.59
C LYS A 144 12.88 -0.10 10.61
N LEU A 145 13.75 -0.97 10.11
CA LEU A 145 13.35 -2.06 9.20
C LEU A 145 12.39 -3.06 9.87
N LYS A 146 12.63 -3.42 11.14
CA LYS A 146 11.71 -4.26 11.90
C LYS A 146 10.34 -3.60 12.12
N GLN A 147 10.32 -2.29 12.40
CA GLN A 147 9.09 -1.54 12.55
C GLN A 147 8.33 -1.48 11.22
N LEU A 148 9.03 -1.23 10.10
CA LEU A 148 8.43 -1.24 8.77
C LEU A 148 7.83 -2.61 8.45
N ARG A 149 8.57 -3.70 8.72
CA ARG A 149 8.06 -5.07 8.56
C ARG A 149 6.82 -5.32 9.41
N GLY A 150 6.81 -4.86 10.65
CA GLY A 150 5.63 -4.95 11.52
C GLY A 150 4.41 -4.26 10.93
N ASN A 151 4.58 -3.08 10.36
CA ASN A 151 3.49 -2.34 9.73
C ASN A 151 2.88 -3.11 8.55
N PHE A 152 3.70 -3.55 7.58
CA PHE A 152 3.13 -4.27 6.44
C PHE A 152 2.66 -5.69 6.78
N SER A 153 3.22 -6.33 7.80
CA SER A 153 2.69 -7.60 8.30
C SER A 153 1.29 -7.43 8.91
N ALA A 154 1.08 -6.38 9.71
CA ALA A 154 -0.25 -6.06 10.24
C ALA A 154 -1.25 -5.77 9.10
N VAL A 155 -0.85 -4.97 8.11
CA VAL A 155 -1.68 -4.70 6.93
C VAL A 155 -2.03 -5.98 6.18
N PHE A 156 -1.06 -6.86 5.95
CA PHE A 156 -1.28 -8.13 5.27
C PHE A 156 -2.37 -8.97 5.96
N HIS A 157 -2.25 -9.16 7.28
CA HIS A 157 -3.23 -9.95 8.02
C HIS A 157 -4.60 -9.30 8.09
N LEU A 158 -4.68 -7.97 8.22
CA LEU A 158 -5.95 -7.25 8.13
C LEU A 158 -6.63 -7.44 6.77
N LEU A 159 -5.88 -7.33 5.67
CA LEU A 159 -6.40 -7.56 4.32
C LEU A 159 -6.86 -9.02 4.13
N GLN A 160 -6.16 -10.00 4.72
CA GLN A 160 -6.59 -11.39 4.69
C GLN A 160 -7.95 -11.59 5.37
N VAL A 161 -8.12 -11.01 6.58
CA VAL A 161 -9.41 -11.06 7.29
C VAL A 161 -10.50 -10.38 6.46
N MET A 162 -10.24 -9.16 5.99
CA MET A 162 -11.19 -8.41 5.15
C MET A 162 -11.62 -9.19 3.92
N GLY A 163 -10.67 -9.79 3.19
CA GLY A 163 -10.96 -10.57 1.99
C GLY A 163 -11.91 -11.73 2.27
N ARG A 164 -11.80 -12.38 3.44
CA ARG A 164 -12.72 -13.46 3.86
C ARG A 164 -14.09 -12.92 4.26
N LEU A 165 -14.14 -11.81 4.99
CA LEU A 165 -15.41 -11.20 5.41
C LEU A 165 -16.18 -10.64 4.21
N LEU A 166 -15.51 -9.96 3.26
CA LEU A 166 -16.14 -9.48 2.03
C LEU A 166 -16.62 -10.64 1.15
N HIS A 167 -15.82 -11.69 1.00
CA HIS A 167 -16.27 -12.90 0.30
C HIS A 167 -17.58 -13.43 0.89
N PHE A 168 -17.64 -13.57 2.23
CA PHE A 168 -18.83 -14.07 2.89
C PHE A 168 -20.02 -13.13 2.70
N TYR A 169 -19.82 -11.83 2.85
CA TYR A 169 -20.85 -10.82 2.63
C TYR A 169 -21.39 -10.86 1.19
N GLU A 170 -20.50 -10.75 0.21
CA GLU A 170 -20.87 -10.66 -1.21
C GLU A 170 -21.56 -11.93 -1.74
N ARG A 171 -21.16 -13.09 -1.25
CA ARG A 171 -21.68 -14.38 -1.72
C ARG A 171 -22.90 -14.88 -0.97
N HIS A 172 -23.08 -14.47 0.28
CA HIS A 172 -24.07 -15.10 1.15
C HIS A 172 -25.02 -14.13 1.82
N LEU A 173 -24.69 -12.86 1.97
CA LEU A 173 -25.53 -11.87 2.64
C LEU A 173 -26.02 -10.74 1.73
N TYR A 174 -25.28 -10.43 0.67
CA TYR A 174 -25.64 -9.37 -0.28
C TYR A 174 -26.71 -9.86 -1.27
N ASP A 175 -27.82 -9.12 -1.39
CA ASP A 175 -28.87 -9.44 -2.36
C ASP A 175 -28.51 -8.93 -3.76
N ALA A 176 -27.89 -9.80 -4.54
CA ALA A 176 -27.54 -9.53 -5.95
C ALA A 176 -28.65 -9.95 -6.93
N GLY A 177 -29.90 -10.16 -6.46
CA GLY A 177 -31.02 -10.55 -7.30
C GLY A 177 -31.01 -12.00 -7.79
N TYR A 178 -30.35 -12.90 -7.06
CA TYR A 178 -30.26 -14.32 -7.41
C TYR A 178 -31.60 -15.06 -7.23
N LYS A 179 -31.69 -16.25 -7.86
CA LYS A 179 -32.88 -17.13 -7.82
C LYS A 179 -33.34 -17.46 -6.40
N ASN A 180 -34.63 -17.72 -6.22
CA ASN A 180 -35.32 -17.97 -4.96
C ASN A 180 -34.61 -18.92 -3.93
N ILE A 181 -33.85 -19.91 -4.41
CA ILE A 181 -33.14 -20.83 -3.51
C ILE A 181 -32.02 -20.12 -2.73
N TYR A 182 -31.30 -19.22 -3.36
CA TYR A 182 -30.25 -18.42 -2.72
C TYR A 182 -30.83 -17.42 -1.74
N LYS A 183 -32.01 -16.88 -2.02
CA LYS A 183 -32.71 -15.96 -1.14
C LYS A 183 -33.11 -16.61 0.18
N GLN A 184 -33.57 -17.86 0.16
CA GLN A 184 -33.88 -18.59 1.38
C GLN A 184 -32.64 -18.88 2.25
N VAL A 185 -31.50 -19.18 1.61
CA VAL A 185 -30.22 -19.35 2.34
C VAL A 185 -29.78 -18.02 2.95
N GLN A 186 -29.85 -16.95 2.19
CA GLN A 186 -29.49 -15.60 2.66
C GLN A 186 -30.37 -15.17 3.86
N GLU A 187 -31.69 -15.35 3.77
CA GLU A 187 -32.62 -15.03 4.86
C GLU A 187 -32.30 -15.80 6.15
N ARG A 188 -31.91 -17.08 6.03
CA ARG A 188 -31.52 -17.88 7.20
C ARG A 188 -30.16 -17.46 7.76
N LEU A 189 -29.19 -17.15 6.90
CA LEU A 189 -27.88 -16.68 7.33
C LEU A 189 -27.96 -15.29 7.99
N ALA A 190 -28.84 -14.41 7.51
CA ALA A 190 -29.06 -13.10 8.10
C ALA A 190 -29.62 -13.17 9.55
N LEU A 191 -30.26 -14.28 9.93
CA LEU A 191 -30.68 -14.51 11.30
C LEU A 191 -29.53 -14.90 12.24
N LEU A 192 -28.41 -15.38 11.68
CA LEU A 192 -27.26 -15.90 12.42
C LEU A 192 -26.08 -14.93 12.41
N VAL A 193 -25.95 -14.16 11.33
CA VAL A 193 -24.84 -13.23 11.13
C VAL A 193 -25.41 -11.83 10.92
N ASP A 194 -25.08 -10.93 11.82
CA ASP A 194 -25.40 -9.51 11.66
C ASP A 194 -24.53 -8.91 10.52
N ALA A 195 -25.18 -8.66 9.37
CA ALA A 195 -24.53 -8.13 8.18
C ALA A 195 -23.95 -6.73 8.38
N GLU A 196 -24.61 -5.89 9.19
CA GLU A 196 -24.12 -4.54 9.47
C GLU A 196 -22.88 -4.59 10.37
N ALA A 197 -22.92 -5.39 11.42
CA ALA A 197 -21.77 -5.60 12.29
C ALA A 197 -20.58 -6.21 11.51
N LEU A 198 -20.84 -7.14 10.58
CA LEU A 198 -19.80 -7.72 9.73
C LEU A 198 -19.16 -6.67 8.82
N LEU A 199 -19.99 -5.84 8.17
CA LEU A 199 -19.50 -4.74 7.33
C LEU A 199 -18.73 -3.70 8.14
N ASP A 200 -19.26 -3.31 9.30
CA ASP A 200 -18.58 -2.37 10.20
C ASP A 200 -17.20 -2.90 10.60
N ARG A 201 -17.10 -4.18 11.03
CA ARG A 201 -15.81 -4.78 11.37
C ARG A 201 -14.86 -4.91 10.17
N THR A 202 -15.40 -5.15 8.99
CA THR A 202 -14.58 -5.22 7.76
C THR A 202 -13.99 -3.87 7.40
N ILE A 203 -14.79 -2.82 7.45
CA ILE A 203 -14.40 -1.49 7.00
C ILE A 203 -13.79 -0.67 8.15
N ASN A 204 -14.54 -0.43 9.21
CA ASN A 204 -14.11 0.46 10.28
C ASN A 204 -13.02 -0.13 11.19
N PHE A 205 -12.86 -1.45 11.21
CA PHE A 205 -11.67 -2.06 11.81
C PHE A 205 -10.64 -2.46 10.74
N GLY A 206 -11.01 -3.33 9.80
CA GLY A 206 -10.04 -3.91 8.86
C GLY A 206 -9.38 -2.86 7.97
N LEU A 207 -10.16 -2.13 7.18
CA LEU A 207 -9.63 -1.12 6.25
C LEU A 207 -9.05 0.08 6.98
N TYR A 208 -9.71 0.56 8.02
CA TYR A 208 -9.23 1.71 8.80
C TYR A 208 -7.81 1.47 9.33
N TYR A 209 -7.60 0.37 10.04
CA TYR A 209 -6.26 0.09 10.57
C TYR A 209 -5.25 -0.30 9.50
N ALA A 210 -5.66 -0.95 8.40
CA ALA A 210 -4.78 -1.18 7.27
C ALA A 210 -4.24 0.14 6.69
N CYS A 211 -5.12 1.11 6.42
CA CYS A 211 -4.73 2.45 5.97
C CYS A 211 -3.85 3.16 7.00
N HIS A 212 -4.18 3.03 8.28
CA HIS A 212 -3.46 3.69 9.36
C HIS A 212 -2.02 3.15 9.53
N PHE A 213 -1.83 1.83 9.49
CA PHE A 213 -0.49 1.23 9.50
C PHE A 213 0.33 1.60 8.26
N LEU A 214 -0.31 1.70 7.08
CA LEU A 214 0.37 2.16 5.87
C LEU A 214 0.81 3.62 5.99
N ASN A 215 -0.03 4.50 6.52
CA ASN A 215 0.32 5.91 6.72
C ASN A 215 1.50 6.10 7.67
N ILE A 216 1.50 5.39 8.81
CA ILE A 216 2.64 5.41 9.73
C ILE A 216 3.89 4.84 9.06
N GLY A 217 3.73 3.72 8.35
CA GLY A 217 4.83 3.07 7.63
C GLY A 217 5.41 3.93 6.52
N THR A 218 4.62 4.80 5.89
CA THR A 218 5.07 5.68 4.80
C THR A 218 6.17 6.64 5.28
N LYS A 219 5.98 7.29 6.43
CA LYS A 219 7.03 8.15 7.00
C LYS A 219 8.30 7.37 7.29
N LEU A 220 8.16 6.20 7.91
CA LEU A 220 9.28 5.34 8.26
C LEU A 220 10.01 4.82 7.00
N ALA A 221 9.26 4.45 5.96
CA ALA A 221 9.82 4.04 4.67
C ALA A 221 10.57 5.20 3.99
N GLY A 222 10.03 6.42 4.05
CA GLY A 222 10.71 7.62 3.57
C GLY A 222 12.04 7.88 4.29
N ASP A 223 12.07 7.74 5.62
CA ASP A 223 13.31 7.88 6.40
C ASP A 223 14.33 6.80 5.98
N ILE A 224 13.90 5.54 5.88
CA ILE A 224 14.77 4.43 5.46
C ILE A 224 15.30 4.66 4.05
N LEU A 225 14.43 5.10 3.14
CA LEU A 225 14.78 5.39 1.76
C LEU A 225 15.86 6.46 1.70
N ASN A 226 15.64 7.60 2.36
CA ASN A 226 16.56 8.74 2.34
C ASN A 226 17.92 8.45 3.05
N GLU A 227 17.98 7.48 3.95
CA GLU A 227 19.21 7.01 4.57
C GLU A 227 20.04 6.10 3.64
N ASN A 228 19.42 5.50 2.63
CA ASN A 228 20.04 4.46 1.80
C ASN A 228 20.17 4.81 0.31
N ILE A 229 19.50 5.86 -0.17
CA ILE A 229 19.65 6.32 -1.57
C ILE A 229 21.02 6.94 -1.80
N GLU A 230 21.51 6.79 -3.03
CA GLU A 230 22.62 7.59 -3.54
C GLU A 230 22.09 8.98 -3.90
N ARG A 231 22.84 10.00 -3.50
CA ARG A 231 22.47 11.39 -3.75
C ARG A 231 23.44 12.00 -4.76
N GLY A 232 22.86 12.69 -5.73
CA GLY A 232 23.60 13.41 -6.74
C GLY A 232 23.09 14.84 -6.92
N SER A 233 23.66 15.51 -7.91
CA SER A 233 23.22 16.83 -8.37
C SER A 233 23.32 16.87 -9.88
N ILE A 234 22.31 17.43 -10.54
CA ILE A 234 22.28 17.67 -11.99
C ILE A 234 21.95 19.12 -12.29
N VAL A 235 22.48 19.62 -13.39
CA VAL A 235 22.21 20.96 -13.90
C VAL A 235 21.50 20.83 -15.25
N VAL A 236 20.23 21.20 -15.31
CA VAL A 236 19.42 21.05 -16.53
C VAL A 236 18.87 22.39 -17.01
N GLY A 237 18.53 22.46 -18.30
CA GLY A 237 17.83 23.60 -18.87
C GLY A 237 16.41 23.73 -18.32
N ILE A 238 15.83 24.92 -18.42
CA ILE A 238 14.41 25.15 -18.12
C ILE A 238 13.54 24.83 -19.34
N PRO A 239 12.23 24.55 -19.17
CA PRO A 239 11.30 24.39 -20.29
C PRO A 239 11.31 25.64 -21.20
N VAL A 240 11.49 25.47 -22.50
CA VAL A 240 11.73 26.57 -23.47
C VAL A 240 10.59 27.58 -23.50
N LYS A 241 9.36 27.14 -23.35
CA LYS A 241 8.17 28.00 -23.39
C LYS A 241 7.46 28.00 -22.05
N LEU A 242 7.20 29.18 -21.48
CA LEU A 242 6.51 29.36 -20.21
C LEU A 242 7.22 28.76 -18.97
N GLY A 243 8.46 28.26 -19.07
CA GLY A 243 9.18 27.70 -17.93
C GLY A 243 8.44 26.54 -17.24
N PHE A 244 8.60 26.42 -15.93
CA PHE A 244 7.97 25.37 -15.12
C PHE A 244 6.49 25.67 -14.82
N HIS A 245 5.66 25.69 -15.86
CA HIS A 245 4.20 25.74 -15.74
C HIS A 245 3.61 24.35 -15.38
N SER A 246 2.30 24.21 -15.40
CA SER A 246 1.60 23.01 -14.86
C SER A 246 2.11 21.66 -15.39
N ARG A 247 2.37 21.52 -16.69
CA ARG A 247 2.78 20.23 -17.28
C ARG A 247 4.21 19.83 -16.91
N PRO A 248 5.26 20.64 -17.19
CA PRO A 248 6.62 20.33 -16.73
C PRO A 248 6.69 20.04 -15.25
N SER A 249 6.06 20.88 -14.43
CA SER A 249 6.05 20.71 -12.96
C SER A 249 5.39 19.39 -12.54
N LEU A 250 4.27 19.03 -13.18
CA LEU A 250 3.61 17.77 -12.90
C LEU A 250 4.46 16.55 -13.25
N LEU A 251 5.16 16.58 -14.39
CA LEU A 251 6.01 15.46 -14.83
C LEU A 251 7.22 15.30 -13.92
N VAL A 252 7.88 16.40 -13.54
CA VAL A 252 8.99 16.35 -12.55
C VAL A 252 8.48 15.81 -11.22
N ALA A 253 7.38 16.34 -10.69
CA ALA A 253 6.82 15.87 -9.41
C ALA A 253 6.44 14.39 -9.46
N LYS A 254 5.87 13.90 -10.56
CA LYS A 254 5.57 12.48 -10.76
C LYS A 254 6.81 11.59 -10.75
N ILE A 255 7.93 12.04 -11.34
CA ILE A 255 9.21 11.31 -11.29
C ILE A 255 9.66 11.18 -9.83
N VAL A 256 9.75 12.30 -9.11
CA VAL A 256 10.20 12.28 -7.71
C VAL A 256 9.28 11.42 -6.85
N GLN A 257 7.96 11.55 -7.04
CA GLN A 257 6.97 10.74 -6.33
C GLN A 257 7.02 9.26 -6.68
N HIS A 258 7.47 8.89 -7.89
CA HIS A 258 7.63 7.51 -8.32
C HIS A 258 8.71 6.79 -7.52
N TYR A 259 9.86 7.43 -7.36
CA TYR A 259 10.98 6.87 -6.58
C TYR A 259 10.79 7.02 -5.08
N GLY A 260 10.07 8.06 -4.63
CA GLY A 260 9.79 8.34 -3.24
C GLY A 260 10.96 8.94 -2.44
N GLY A 261 12.15 9.07 -3.07
CA GLY A 261 13.31 9.74 -2.49
C GLY A 261 13.17 11.26 -2.50
N GLN A 262 13.89 11.92 -1.61
CA GLN A 262 13.88 13.38 -1.54
C GLN A 262 14.67 13.97 -2.70
N VAL A 263 14.06 14.90 -3.43
CA VAL A 263 14.71 15.72 -4.47
C VAL A 263 14.30 17.17 -4.27
N GLU A 264 15.28 18.07 -4.30
CA GLU A 264 15.08 19.51 -4.20
C GLU A 264 15.47 20.20 -5.51
N MET A 265 14.69 21.18 -5.91
CA MET A 265 14.99 22.11 -6.98
C MET A 265 15.63 23.36 -6.38
N VAL A 266 16.88 23.64 -6.77
CA VAL A 266 17.67 24.74 -6.20
C VAL A 266 17.71 25.90 -7.18
N VAL A 267 17.26 27.08 -6.71
CA VAL A 267 17.22 28.33 -7.48
C VAL A 267 17.87 29.44 -6.65
N GLY A 268 19.12 29.78 -6.97
CA GLY A 268 19.92 30.65 -6.13
C GLY A 268 20.19 30.03 -4.76
N GLU A 269 19.77 30.71 -3.69
CA GLU A 269 19.88 30.21 -2.30
C GLU A 269 18.64 29.43 -1.83
N ASP A 270 17.55 29.48 -2.60
CA ASP A 270 16.29 28.85 -2.20
C ASP A 270 16.20 27.40 -2.69
N ARG A 271 15.56 26.57 -1.87
CA ARG A 271 15.31 25.14 -2.12
C ARG A 271 13.81 24.88 -2.13
N PHE A 272 13.35 24.19 -3.15
CA PHE A 272 11.93 23.85 -3.36
C PHE A 272 11.78 22.35 -3.46
N ASP A 273 10.73 21.79 -2.84
CA ASP A 273 10.44 20.35 -2.92
C ASP A 273 10.01 19.96 -4.35
N ALA A 274 10.85 19.20 -5.02
CA ALA A 274 10.56 18.74 -6.38
C ALA A 274 9.49 17.64 -6.45
N SER A 275 8.97 17.15 -5.32
CA SER A 275 7.77 16.29 -5.27
C SER A 275 6.45 17.08 -5.30
N SER A 276 6.52 18.39 -5.10
CA SER A 276 5.38 19.31 -5.05
C SER A 276 5.27 20.10 -6.35
N VAL A 277 4.15 19.94 -7.05
CA VAL A 277 3.87 20.71 -8.28
C VAL A 277 3.86 22.22 -8.01
N LEU A 278 3.30 22.63 -6.87
CA LEU A 278 3.21 24.05 -6.50
C LEU A 278 4.59 24.64 -6.20
N ASP A 279 5.44 23.92 -5.49
CA ASP A 279 6.79 24.38 -5.16
C ASP A 279 7.63 24.54 -6.41
N ILE A 280 7.54 23.60 -7.37
CA ILE A 280 8.21 23.73 -8.66
C ILE A 280 7.69 24.93 -9.45
N GLN A 281 6.38 25.21 -9.42
CA GLN A 281 5.84 26.40 -10.08
C GLN A 281 6.31 27.70 -9.42
N TRP A 282 6.42 27.74 -8.11
CA TRP A 282 7.00 28.88 -7.39
C TRP A 282 8.47 29.08 -7.73
N ALA A 283 9.24 28.01 -7.77
CA ALA A 283 10.62 28.04 -8.28
C ALA A 283 10.67 28.58 -9.71
N GLY A 284 9.74 28.15 -10.58
CA GLY A 284 9.59 28.65 -11.95
C GLY A 284 9.37 30.18 -12.02
N GLY A 285 8.55 30.71 -11.14
CA GLY A 285 8.34 32.17 -11.00
C GLY A 285 9.63 32.91 -10.60
N LYS A 286 10.41 32.36 -9.67
CA LYS A 286 11.72 32.90 -9.28
C LYS A 286 12.73 32.84 -10.42
N ILE A 287 12.81 31.72 -11.12
CA ILE A 287 13.68 31.52 -12.30
C ILE A 287 13.43 32.62 -13.35
N GLN A 288 12.17 32.91 -13.67
CA GLN A 288 11.78 33.97 -14.60
C GLN A 288 12.20 35.35 -14.11
N LYS A 289 12.00 35.63 -12.82
CA LYS A 289 12.38 36.91 -12.21
C LYS A 289 13.89 37.16 -12.25
N GLU A 290 14.68 36.09 -12.06
CA GLU A 290 16.15 36.16 -12.05
C GLU A 290 16.78 35.91 -13.42
N ASN A 291 15.97 35.67 -14.48
CA ASN A 291 16.41 35.37 -15.86
C ASN A 291 17.41 34.21 -15.93
N LEU A 292 17.16 33.15 -15.18
CA LEU A 292 18.00 31.96 -15.19
C LEU A 292 17.63 31.07 -16.38
N GLU A 293 18.65 30.48 -17.03
CA GLU A 293 18.48 29.53 -18.14
C GLU A 293 18.62 28.06 -17.70
N ARG A 294 19.15 27.85 -16.51
CA ARG A 294 19.40 26.53 -15.94
C ARG A 294 18.96 26.47 -14.49
N VAL A 295 18.67 25.25 -14.05
CA VAL A 295 18.28 24.95 -12.66
C VAL A 295 19.04 23.70 -12.19
N ILE A 296 19.28 23.64 -10.89
CA ILE A 296 19.91 22.50 -10.25
C ILE A 296 18.82 21.65 -9.58
N PHE A 297 18.89 20.33 -9.77
CA PHE A 297 18.18 19.37 -8.94
C PHE A 297 19.18 18.58 -8.13
N GLU A 298 18.91 18.43 -6.82
CA GLU A 298 19.74 17.69 -5.87
C GLU A 298 18.90 16.65 -5.13
N GLY A 299 19.37 15.43 -5.02
CA GLY A 299 18.67 14.38 -4.28
C GLY A 299 18.88 12.97 -4.82
N ASP A 300 17.83 12.17 -4.82
CA ASP A 300 17.81 10.77 -5.27
C ASP A 300 18.32 10.65 -6.71
N GLU A 301 19.48 10.02 -6.88
CA GLU A 301 20.15 9.90 -8.19
C GLU A 301 19.26 9.22 -9.24
N ARG A 302 18.43 8.26 -8.86
CA ARG A 302 17.50 7.58 -9.77
C ARG A 302 16.47 8.55 -10.36
N ALA A 303 15.93 9.43 -9.51
CA ALA A 303 14.99 10.47 -9.95
C ALA A 303 15.71 11.53 -10.78
N LEU A 304 16.95 11.89 -10.43
CA LEU A 304 17.75 12.84 -11.17
C LEU A 304 18.04 12.36 -12.61
N GLN A 305 18.36 11.09 -12.80
CA GLN A 305 18.57 10.49 -14.13
C GLN A 305 17.31 10.62 -14.99
N ASP A 306 16.14 10.34 -14.45
CA ASP A 306 14.89 10.46 -15.18
C ASP A 306 14.50 11.94 -15.43
N ILE A 307 14.81 12.84 -14.51
CA ILE A 307 14.65 14.29 -14.71
C ILE A 307 15.57 14.78 -15.84
N GLU A 308 16.80 14.30 -15.92
CA GLU A 308 17.72 14.63 -17.00
C GLU A 308 17.20 14.16 -18.37
N ILE A 309 16.68 12.92 -18.46
CA ILE A 309 16.00 12.40 -19.66
C ILE A 309 14.79 13.27 -20.02
N LEU A 310 13.98 13.66 -19.04
CA LEU A 310 12.81 14.51 -19.25
C LEU A 310 13.21 15.91 -19.75
N ALA A 311 14.25 16.50 -19.19
CA ALA A 311 14.80 17.79 -19.62
C ALA A 311 15.35 17.73 -21.05
N GLY A 312 15.98 16.60 -21.42
CA GLY A 312 16.49 16.34 -22.78
C GLY A 312 15.39 16.34 -23.86
N VAL A 313 14.14 16.08 -23.50
CA VAL A 313 12.97 16.18 -24.38
C VAL A 313 12.09 17.40 -24.06
N ASN A 314 12.69 18.47 -23.56
CA ASN A 314 12.03 19.71 -23.20
C ASN A 314 10.81 19.49 -22.31
N TYR A 315 10.93 18.62 -21.30
CA TYR A 315 9.88 18.29 -20.33
C TYR A 315 8.58 17.78 -20.97
N GLY A 316 8.69 17.05 -22.08
CA GLY A 316 7.57 16.48 -22.82
C GLY A 316 6.75 17.50 -23.62
N GLU A 317 7.39 18.58 -24.07
CA GLU A 317 6.77 19.63 -24.89
C GLU A 317 7.59 19.97 -26.14
N ASP A 318 6.88 20.34 -27.21
CA ASP A 318 7.52 20.91 -28.39
C ASP A 318 7.88 22.41 -28.18
N SER A 319 8.47 23.03 -29.21
CA SER A 319 8.83 24.46 -29.18
C SER A 319 7.62 25.40 -29.03
N MET A 320 6.40 24.91 -29.22
CA MET A 320 5.17 25.66 -29.07
C MET A 320 4.47 25.39 -27.72
N GLY A 321 5.02 24.53 -26.87
CA GLY A 321 4.46 24.12 -25.59
C GLY A 321 3.34 23.08 -25.72
N LYS A 322 3.24 22.38 -26.84
CA LYS A 322 2.32 21.25 -27.01
C LYS A 322 3.00 19.97 -26.50
N GLY A 323 2.20 19.11 -25.85
CA GLY A 323 2.70 17.84 -25.34
C GLY A 323 3.15 16.89 -26.46
N VAL A 324 4.33 16.30 -26.26
CA VAL A 324 4.90 15.28 -27.13
C VAL A 324 4.99 13.92 -26.42
N PRO A 325 5.06 12.80 -27.16
CA PRO A 325 5.27 11.49 -26.54
C PRO A 325 6.56 11.45 -25.74
N LEU A 326 6.47 10.92 -24.52
CA LEU A 326 7.62 10.73 -23.65
C LEU A 326 8.47 9.53 -24.10
N PRO A 327 9.79 9.54 -23.81
CA PRO A 327 10.69 8.42 -24.01
C PRO A 327 10.18 7.12 -23.34
N ARG A 328 10.73 5.98 -23.79
CA ARG A 328 10.28 4.66 -23.28
C ARG A 328 10.59 4.50 -21.80
N GLU A 329 11.67 5.06 -21.34
CA GLU A 329 12.14 5.07 -19.95
C GLU A 329 11.10 5.72 -19.02
N LEU A 330 10.42 6.77 -19.48
CA LEU A 330 9.44 7.54 -18.73
C LEU A 330 7.98 7.09 -18.95
N LYS A 331 7.75 5.86 -19.43
CA LYS A 331 6.38 5.35 -19.68
C LYS A 331 5.46 5.31 -18.45
N TYR A 332 6.04 5.20 -17.27
CA TYR A 332 5.30 5.16 -16.00
C TYR A 332 4.64 6.52 -15.63
N LEU A 333 4.97 7.60 -16.35
CA LEU A 333 4.39 8.92 -16.16
C LEU A 333 3.02 9.11 -16.86
N LYS A 334 2.63 8.16 -17.69
CA LYS A 334 1.38 8.19 -18.45
C LYS A 334 0.14 7.95 -17.60
#